data_186ca0658f3494a5cd12132b395408fe
#
_entry.id   186ca0658f3494a5cd12132b395408fe
#
_cell.length_a   1.000
_cell.length_b   1.000
_cell.length_c   1.000
_cell.angle_alpha   90.00
_cell.angle_beta   90.00
_cell.angle_gamma   90.00
#
_symmetry.space_group_name_H-M   'P 1'
#
loop_
_entity.id
_entity.type
_entity.pdbx_description
1 polymer ?
#
loop_
_entity_poly.entity_id
_entity_poly.type
_entity_poly.pdbx_seq_one_letter_code
_entity_poly.pdbx_strand_id
1 'polypeptide(L)'
;MEWQVKINKMTELYKLLFQTPKLSLSLMLEKTQGNDPFYKEITVKFYQLVTKRRKKMPIFRQMTRAVGVCILPNNYAEYIKSIESSGHRNVKKAIKNGYTFKTINYNDHLDDIWDIRRSTTTRQGEVPDAFLNNRPKENADPKSNTLYHGYPYFGVFNPENKLVAYAGCFLAGQVIEMSHFYGHAEHQKNGVVPLLITSIANHTIENHPQIKAFIYGGYIGASPTLKRFKKKFNFMPYQIKWSLN
;
A
#
# COMPACT_ATOMS: atom_id res chain seq x y z
N MET A 1 13.66 -32.43 -12.66
CA MET A 1 12.97 -31.60 -11.65
C MET A 1 13.25 -30.10 -11.83
N GLU A 2 14.50 -29.65 -11.93
CA GLU A 2 14.85 -28.20 -12.10
C GLU A 2 14.27 -27.56 -13.38
N TRP A 3 14.22 -28.28 -14.50
CA TRP A 3 13.69 -27.80 -15.79
C TRP A 3 12.20 -27.44 -15.67
N GLN A 4 11.40 -28.28 -15.03
CA GLN A 4 9.98 -28.03 -14.83
C GLN A 4 9.73 -26.80 -13.95
N VAL A 5 10.56 -26.59 -12.93
CA VAL A 5 10.50 -25.40 -12.07
C VAL A 5 10.80 -24.12 -12.85
N LYS A 6 11.80 -24.17 -13.77
CA LYS A 6 12.13 -23.02 -14.63
C LYS A 6 11.00 -22.70 -15.61
N ILE A 7 10.41 -23.71 -16.26
CA ILE A 7 9.28 -23.53 -17.17
C ILE A 7 8.08 -22.91 -16.44
N ASN A 8 7.74 -23.43 -15.26
CA ASN A 8 6.62 -22.90 -14.46
C ASN A 8 6.84 -21.42 -14.06
N LYS A 9 8.07 -21.05 -13.68
CA LYS A 9 8.42 -19.64 -13.38
C LYS A 9 8.31 -18.74 -14.61
N MET A 10 8.75 -19.21 -15.78
CA MET A 10 8.63 -18.44 -17.03
C MET A 10 7.16 -18.29 -17.45
N THR A 11 6.37 -19.33 -17.34
CA THR A 11 4.93 -19.30 -17.65
C THR A 11 4.18 -18.35 -16.70
N GLU A 12 4.50 -18.37 -15.38
CA GLU A 12 3.93 -17.43 -14.42
C GLU A 12 4.32 -15.98 -14.75
N LEU A 13 5.59 -15.74 -15.07
CA LEU A 13 6.06 -14.42 -15.45
C LEU A 13 5.37 -13.92 -16.72
N TYR A 14 5.21 -14.77 -17.74
CA TYR A 14 4.48 -14.44 -18.97
C TYR A 14 3.03 -14.04 -18.66
N LYS A 15 2.32 -14.84 -17.85
CA LYS A 15 0.94 -14.54 -17.42
C LYS A 15 0.87 -13.18 -16.72
N LEU A 16 1.78 -12.91 -15.79
CA LEU A 16 1.84 -11.64 -15.07
C LEU A 16 2.12 -10.43 -16.00
N LEU A 17 2.94 -10.61 -17.02
CA LEU A 17 3.31 -9.52 -17.93
C LEU A 17 2.23 -9.23 -19.00
N PHE A 18 1.53 -10.25 -19.48
CA PHE A 18 0.72 -10.13 -20.69
C PHE A 18 -0.75 -10.51 -20.54
N GLN A 19 -1.12 -11.33 -19.54
CA GLN A 19 -2.47 -11.87 -19.39
C GLN A 19 -3.25 -11.30 -18.20
N THR A 20 -2.70 -10.30 -17.50
CA THR A 20 -3.42 -9.63 -16.42
C THR A 20 -4.41 -8.59 -16.94
N PRO A 21 -5.55 -8.35 -16.25
CA PRO A 21 -6.52 -7.34 -16.66
C PRO A 21 -5.90 -5.96 -16.82
N LYS A 22 -6.48 -5.13 -17.69
CA LYS A 22 -6.04 -3.75 -17.96
C LYS A 22 -6.90 -2.78 -17.16
N LEU A 23 -6.28 -1.72 -16.65
CA LEU A 23 -6.93 -0.66 -15.91
C LEU A 23 -6.30 0.68 -16.31
N SER A 24 -7.14 1.68 -16.58
CA SER A 24 -6.68 3.06 -16.77
C SER A 24 -6.95 3.86 -15.52
N LEU A 25 -5.93 4.58 -15.02
CA LEU A 25 -5.99 5.37 -13.80
C LEU A 25 -5.43 6.77 -14.05
N SER A 26 -6.21 7.78 -13.67
CA SER A 26 -5.81 9.18 -13.70
C SER A 26 -5.36 9.64 -12.32
N LEU A 27 -4.28 10.39 -12.28
CA LEU A 27 -3.79 11.09 -11.08
C LEU A 27 -4.45 12.46 -10.91
N MET A 28 -5.27 12.90 -11.87
CA MET A 28 -6.06 14.15 -11.85
C MET A 28 -5.23 15.37 -11.44
N LEU A 29 -4.05 15.55 -12.07
CA LEU A 29 -3.13 16.64 -11.73
C LEU A 29 -3.80 18.02 -11.83
N GLU A 30 -4.74 18.19 -12.77
CA GLU A 30 -5.54 19.41 -12.93
C GLU A 30 -6.40 19.77 -11.71
N LYS A 31 -6.64 18.81 -10.81
CA LYS A 31 -7.37 19.02 -9.54
C LYS A 31 -6.47 19.55 -8.43
N THR A 32 -5.14 19.63 -8.62
CA THR A 32 -4.28 20.35 -7.68
C THR A 32 -4.49 21.85 -7.86
N GLN A 33 -4.72 22.55 -6.75
CA GLN A 33 -4.89 23.99 -6.76
C GLN A 33 -3.55 24.72 -6.72
N GLY A 34 -3.54 26.00 -7.03
CA GLY A 34 -2.32 26.83 -6.99
C GLY A 34 -1.65 26.90 -5.60
N ASN A 35 -2.41 26.65 -4.54
CA ASN A 35 -1.96 26.59 -3.16
C ASN A 35 -1.59 25.17 -2.69
N ASP A 36 -1.59 24.18 -3.58
CA ASP A 36 -1.11 22.81 -3.35
C ASP A 36 0.18 22.49 -4.14
N PRO A 37 1.22 23.35 -4.16
CA PRO A 37 2.41 23.13 -5.00
C PRO A 37 3.14 21.84 -4.63
N PHE A 38 3.15 21.48 -3.34
CA PHE A 38 3.78 20.25 -2.85
C PHE A 38 3.10 19.01 -3.45
N TYR A 39 1.76 18.92 -3.39
CA TYR A 39 1.04 17.76 -3.94
C TYR A 39 1.11 17.69 -5.46
N LYS A 40 1.15 18.85 -6.14
CA LYS A 40 1.43 18.92 -7.58
C LYS A 40 2.79 18.29 -7.91
N GLU A 41 3.81 18.68 -7.17
CA GLU A 41 5.18 18.20 -7.38
C GLU A 41 5.30 16.68 -7.12
N ILE A 42 4.80 16.18 -5.98
CA ILE A 42 4.88 14.75 -5.66
C ILE A 42 4.04 13.89 -6.61
N THR A 43 2.91 14.40 -7.12
CA THR A 43 2.09 13.71 -8.11
C THR A 43 2.84 13.55 -9.44
N VAL A 44 3.52 14.59 -9.91
CA VAL A 44 4.38 14.51 -11.09
C VAL A 44 5.55 13.55 -10.86
N LYS A 45 6.21 13.63 -9.71
CA LYS A 45 7.31 12.70 -9.34
C LYS A 45 6.82 11.25 -9.28
N PHE A 46 5.64 11.01 -8.71
CA PHE A 46 5.05 9.68 -8.68
C PHE A 46 4.78 9.17 -10.10
N TYR A 47 4.18 9.99 -10.97
CA TYR A 47 3.95 9.62 -12.37
C TYR A 47 5.25 9.25 -13.10
N GLN A 48 6.29 10.06 -12.93
CA GLN A 48 7.61 9.78 -13.48
C GLN A 48 8.19 8.45 -12.96
N LEU A 49 8.04 8.20 -11.67
CA LEU A 49 8.50 6.95 -11.04
C LEU A 49 7.77 5.73 -11.62
N VAL A 50 6.44 5.74 -11.65
CA VAL A 50 5.64 4.57 -12.09
C VAL A 50 5.76 4.31 -13.58
N THR A 51 6.08 5.36 -14.38
CA THR A 51 6.28 5.27 -15.83
C THR A 51 7.75 5.13 -16.24
N LYS A 52 8.71 5.19 -15.31
CA LYS A 52 10.14 4.99 -15.58
C LYS A 52 10.42 3.56 -16.08
N ARG A 53 11.35 3.42 -17.02
CA ARG A 53 11.78 2.08 -17.50
C ARG A 53 12.44 1.27 -16.39
N ARG A 54 12.15 -0.03 -16.32
CA ARG A 54 12.78 -0.95 -15.37
C ARG A 54 14.25 -1.18 -15.73
N LYS A 55 15.17 -1.09 -14.76
CA LYS A 55 16.60 -1.33 -15.01
C LYS A 55 16.89 -2.73 -15.58
N LYS A 56 16.25 -3.77 -15.01
CA LYS A 56 16.46 -5.18 -15.41
C LYS A 56 15.63 -5.62 -16.63
N MET A 57 14.62 -4.86 -17.03
CA MET A 57 13.68 -5.18 -18.13
C MET A 57 13.26 -3.87 -18.80
N PRO A 58 14.13 -3.20 -19.57
CA PRO A 58 13.93 -1.82 -20.04
C PRO A 58 12.77 -1.64 -21.02
N ILE A 59 12.27 -2.72 -21.62
CA ILE A 59 11.05 -2.71 -22.43
C ILE A 59 9.77 -2.47 -21.60
N PHE A 60 9.84 -2.67 -20.27
CA PHE A 60 8.71 -2.45 -19.36
C PHE A 60 8.97 -1.25 -18.44
N ARG A 61 7.88 -0.56 -18.10
CA ARG A 61 7.89 0.52 -17.12
C ARG A 61 7.66 -0.04 -15.71
N GLN A 62 8.01 0.75 -14.67
CA GLN A 62 8.06 0.29 -13.27
C GLN A 62 6.73 -0.29 -12.78
N MET A 63 5.67 0.48 -12.76
CA MET A 63 4.37 0.08 -12.22
C MET A 63 3.29 0.08 -13.33
N THR A 64 3.59 -0.58 -14.46
CA THR A 64 2.63 -0.72 -15.57
C THR A 64 2.22 -2.15 -15.83
N ARG A 65 2.94 -3.13 -15.27
CA ARG A 65 2.65 -4.56 -15.43
C ARG A 65 2.66 -5.27 -14.09
N ALA A 66 1.66 -6.12 -13.90
CA ALA A 66 1.48 -6.92 -12.69
C ALA A 66 1.52 -6.07 -11.40
N VAL A 67 0.87 -4.94 -11.41
CA VAL A 67 0.68 -4.08 -10.24
C VAL A 67 -0.38 -4.70 -9.35
N GLY A 68 -0.12 -4.78 -8.05
CA GLY A 68 -1.09 -5.27 -7.06
C GLY A 68 -2.14 -4.21 -6.77
N VAL A 69 -3.35 -4.41 -7.30
CA VAL A 69 -4.47 -3.46 -7.18
C VAL A 69 -5.67 -4.16 -6.57
N CYS A 70 -6.25 -3.54 -5.55
CA CYS A 70 -7.59 -3.79 -5.10
C CYS A 70 -8.50 -2.72 -5.72
N ILE A 71 -9.43 -3.13 -6.57
CA ILE A 71 -10.51 -2.25 -7.04
C ILE A 71 -11.46 -2.06 -5.85
N LEU A 72 -11.58 -0.82 -5.38
CA LEU A 72 -12.45 -0.51 -4.25
C LEU A 72 -13.92 -0.51 -4.72
N PRO A 73 -14.79 -1.27 -4.04
CA PRO A 73 -16.23 -1.21 -4.27
C PRO A 73 -16.84 0.06 -3.65
N ASN A 74 -18.14 0.27 -3.88
CA ASN A 74 -18.85 1.45 -3.42
C ASN A 74 -19.08 1.48 -1.90
N ASN A 75 -18.96 0.35 -1.21
CA ASN A 75 -19.14 0.28 0.23
C ASN A 75 -18.22 -0.78 0.87
N TYR A 76 -17.98 -0.60 2.18
CA TYR A 76 -17.08 -1.45 2.95
C TYR A 76 -17.58 -2.91 3.08
N ALA A 77 -18.89 -3.13 3.12
CA ALA A 77 -19.46 -4.48 3.24
C ALA A 77 -19.12 -5.33 2.01
N GLU A 78 -19.14 -4.75 0.82
CA GLU A 78 -18.71 -5.41 -0.43
C GLU A 78 -17.20 -5.69 -0.42
N TYR A 79 -16.37 -4.71 0.04
CA TYR A 79 -14.94 -4.92 0.17
C TYR A 79 -14.64 -6.11 1.11
N ILE A 80 -15.27 -6.12 2.28
CA ILE A 80 -15.09 -7.20 3.25
C ILE A 80 -15.49 -8.56 2.66
N LYS A 81 -16.58 -8.65 1.90
CA LYS A 81 -16.96 -9.90 1.20
C LYS A 81 -15.92 -10.35 0.16
N SER A 82 -15.16 -9.44 -0.41
CA SER A 82 -14.16 -9.73 -1.45
C SER A 82 -12.84 -10.28 -0.92
N ILE A 83 -12.54 -10.11 0.36
CA ILE A 83 -11.30 -10.62 0.99
C ILE A 83 -11.49 -12.06 1.49
N GLU A 84 -10.39 -12.78 1.65
CA GLU A 84 -10.44 -14.16 2.13
C GLU A 84 -10.91 -14.24 3.60
N SER A 85 -11.60 -15.34 3.95
CA SER A 85 -12.10 -15.61 5.30
C SER A 85 -11.02 -15.55 6.39
N SER A 86 -9.77 -15.91 6.04
CA SER A 86 -8.61 -15.78 6.94
C SER A 86 -8.25 -14.32 7.23
N GLY A 87 -8.48 -13.42 6.27
CA GLY A 87 -8.35 -11.97 6.48
C GLY A 87 -9.37 -11.48 7.50
N HIS A 88 -10.65 -11.84 7.31
CA HIS A 88 -11.73 -11.51 8.26
C HIS A 88 -11.43 -11.97 9.68
N ARG A 89 -11.01 -13.24 9.86
CA ARG A 89 -10.69 -13.77 11.19
C ARG A 89 -9.61 -12.96 11.87
N ASN A 90 -8.58 -12.55 11.13
CA ASN A 90 -7.49 -11.75 11.68
C ASN A 90 -7.95 -10.34 12.09
N VAL A 91 -8.80 -9.69 11.28
CA VAL A 91 -9.39 -8.38 11.62
C VAL A 91 -10.25 -8.50 12.91
N LYS A 92 -11.17 -9.49 12.96
CA LYS A 92 -11.99 -9.74 14.15
C LYS A 92 -11.14 -10.03 15.39
N LYS A 93 -10.03 -10.78 15.23
CA LYS A 93 -9.08 -11.05 16.32
C LYS A 93 -8.46 -9.76 16.85
N ALA A 94 -8.00 -8.87 15.96
CA ALA A 94 -7.41 -7.59 16.37
C ALA A 94 -8.43 -6.74 17.14
N ILE A 95 -9.65 -6.59 16.63
CA ILE A 95 -10.71 -5.82 17.28
C ILE A 95 -11.05 -6.43 18.65
N LYS A 96 -11.21 -7.77 18.73
CA LYS A 96 -11.48 -8.47 20.00
C LYS A 96 -10.37 -8.26 21.04
N ASN A 97 -9.12 -8.13 20.59
CA ASN A 97 -7.97 -7.87 21.45
C ASN A 97 -7.77 -6.37 21.77
N GLY A 98 -8.76 -5.51 21.48
CA GLY A 98 -8.74 -4.10 21.83
C GLY A 98 -7.89 -3.19 20.93
N TYR A 99 -7.40 -3.69 19.77
CA TYR A 99 -6.66 -2.84 18.83
C TYR A 99 -7.62 -1.89 18.12
N THR A 100 -7.21 -0.63 17.99
CA THR A 100 -7.98 0.45 17.36
C THR A 100 -7.24 1.07 16.19
N PHE A 101 -7.98 1.57 15.20
CA PHE A 101 -7.45 2.27 14.04
C PHE A 101 -7.72 3.78 14.15
N LYS A 102 -6.74 4.61 13.76
CA LYS A 102 -6.85 6.07 13.70
C LYS A 102 -6.08 6.62 12.50
N THR A 103 -6.53 7.75 11.96
CA THR A 103 -5.66 8.65 11.19
C THR A 103 -4.70 9.33 12.16
N ILE A 104 -3.43 9.45 11.79
CA ILE A 104 -2.38 9.96 12.67
C ILE A 104 -1.60 11.11 12.00
N ASN A 105 -1.05 11.99 12.81
CA ASN A 105 0.07 12.84 12.40
C ASN A 105 1.36 12.03 12.60
N TYR A 106 2.11 11.82 11.52
CA TYR A 106 3.34 11.04 11.54
C TYR A 106 4.37 11.57 12.57
N ASN A 107 4.48 12.90 12.67
CA ASN A 107 5.51 13.53 13.52
C ASN A 107 5.25 13.33 15.02
N ASP A 108 3.99 13.09 15.43
CA ASP A 108 3.62 12.84 16.82
C ASP A 108 4.00 11.43 17.31
N HIS A 109 4.41 10.52 16.39
CA HIS A 109 4.64 9.10 16.67
C HIS A 109 6.03 8.60 16.26
N LEU A 110 7.04 9.47 16.19
CA LEU A 110 8.37 9.10 15.68
C LEU A 110 9.02 7.97 16.48
N ASP A 111 8.85 7.95 17.81
CA ASP A 111 9.42 6.92 18.69
C ASP A 111 8.75 5.56 18.48
N ASP A 112 7.42 5.53 18.40
CA ASP A 112 6.67 4.29 18.12
C ASP A 112 6.99 3.78 16.70
N ILE A 113 7.11 4.67 15.73
CA ILE A 113 7.48 4.33 14.35
C ILE A 113 8.88 3.73 14.32
N TRP A 114 9.81 4.27 15.08
CA TRP A 114 11.15 3.71 15.17
C TRP A 114 11.15 2.35 15.84
N ASP A 115 10.38 2.18 16.93
CA ASP A 115 10.21 0.90 17.61
C ASP A 115 9.61 -0.16 16.64
N ILE A 116 8.58 0.19 15.88
CA ILE A 116 8.01 -0.68 14.84
C ILE A 116 9.08 -1.06 13.80
N ARG A 117 9.90 -0.11 13.33
CA ARG A 117 10.91 -0.36 12.30
C ARG A 117 11.95 -1.37 12.76
N ARG A 118 12.48 -1.22 13.96
CA ARG A 118 13.53 -2.07 14.54
C ARG A 118 13.03 -3.35 15.20
N SER A 119 11.71 -3.56 15.30
CA SER A 119 11.12 -4.76 15.92
C SER A 119 11.48 -6.07 15.21
N THR A 120 12.08 -6.03 14.03
CA THR A 120 12.61 -7.20 13.29
C THR A 120 13.65 -6.78 12.27
N THR A 121 14.65 -7.61 12.08
CA THR A 121 15.71 -7.45 11.06
C THR A 121 15.30 -8.03 9.70
N THR A 122 14.22 -8.82 9.67
CA THR A 122 13.73 -9.48 8.44
C THR A 122 12.26 -9.19 8.24
N ARG A 123 11.89 -8.71 7.04
CA ARG A 123 10.49 -8.49 6.62
C ARG A 123 10.22 -9.24 5.31
N GLN A 124 10.30 -8.58 4.18
CA GLN A 124 10.25 -9.18 2.83
C GLN A 124 11.65 -9.40 2.23
N GLY A 125 12.67 -9.35 3.06
CA GLY A 125 14.10 -9.40 2.87
C GLY A 125 14.78 -8.83 4.11
N GLU A 126 16.09 -8.74 4.10
CA GLU A 126 16.85 -8.06 5.15
C GLU A 126 16.48 -6.57 5.18
N VAL A 127 16.25 -6.06 6.37
CA VAL A 127 15.99 -4.63 6.58
C VAL A 127 17.34 -3.90 6.57
N PRO A 128 17.52 -2.83 5.78
CA PRO A 128 18.77 -2.09 5.76
C PRO A 128 19.14 -1.55 7.15
N ASP A 129 20.42 -1.62 7.51
CA ASP A 129 20.94 -1.14 8.81
C ASP A 129 20.56 0.31 9.11
N ALA A 130 20.62 1.18 8.08
CA ALA A 130 20.21 2.57 8.22
C ALA A 130 18.75 2.73 8.66
N PHE A 131 17.87 1.81 8.27
CA PHE A 131 16.48 1.82 8.65
C PHE A 131 16.24 1.36 10.10
N LEU A 132 17.09 0.46 10.59
CA LEU A 132 17.06 -0.07 11.96
C LEU A 132 17.70 0.91 12.96
N ASN A 133 18.83 1.53 12.56
CA ASN A 133 19.68 2.30 13.46
C ASN A 133 19.37 3.81 13.46
N ASN A 134 18.73 4.34 12.40
CA ASN A 134 18.41 5.76 12.32
C ASN A 134 16.96 6.00 12.74
N ARG A 135 16.79 6.84 13.77
CA ARG A 135 15.46 7.34 14.16
C ARG A 135 14.81 8.03 12.97
N PRO A 136 13.48 7.80 12.71
CA PRO A 136 12.77 8.51 11.66
C PRO A 136 12.81 10.03 11.91
N LYS A 137 12.99 10.77 10.82
CA LYS A 137 12.94 12.24 10.85
C LYS A 137 11.51 12.71 10.65
N GLU A 138 11.24 13.92 11.11
CA GLU A 138 9.98 14.60 10.80
C GLU A 138 9.78 14.72 9.29
N ASN A 139 8.53 14.58 8.87
CA ASN A 139 8.09 14.82 7.51
C ASN A 139 7.42 16.18 7.41
N ALA A 140 7.55 16.83 6.25
CA ALA A 140 6.66 17.91 5.89
C ALA A 140 5.22 17.38 5.81
N ASP A 141 4.28 18.10 6.39
CA ASP A 141 2.84 17.76 6.37
C ASP A 141 2.04 18.95 5.82
N PRO A 142 2.25 19.33 4.55
CA PRO A 142 1.44 20.35 3.93
C PRO A 142 0.03 19.82 3.70
N LYS A 143 -0.99 20.59 4.13
CA LYS A 143 -2.39 20.21 3.94
C LYS A 143 -2.83 20.54 2.53
N SER A 144 -3.49 19.57 1.87
CA SER A 144 -4.16 19.81 0.60
C SER A 144 -5.47 20.56 0.81
N ASN A 145 -5.80 21.43 -0.16
CA ASN A 145 -7.09 22.08 -0.23
C ASN A 145 -8.11 21.31 -1.07
N THR A 146 -7.75 20.13 -1.56
CA THR A 146 -8.61 19.28 -2.38
C THR A 146 -8.73 17.88 -1.79
N LEU A 147 -9.85 17.22 -2.08
CA LEU A 147 -10.06 15.80 -1.75
C LEU A 147 -9.27 14.85 -2.67
N TYR A 148 -8.68 15.38 -3.73
CA TYR A 148 -8.05 14.60 -4.79
C TYR A 148 -6.58 14.27 -4.55
N HIS A 149 -5.91 15.01 -3.67
CA HIS A 149 -4.47 14.82 -3.42
C HIS A 149 -4.16 14.93 -1.93
N GLY A 150 -3.24 14.08 -1.46
CA GLY A 150 -2.84 14.05 -0.06
C GLY A 150 -1.79 12.99 0.21
N TYR A 151 -1.29 12.99 1.45
CA TYR A 151 -0.41 11.94 1.95
C TYR A 151 -0.79 11.57 3.39
N PRO A 152 -1.99 10.96 3.59
CA PRO A 152 -2.45 10.59 4.91
C PRO A 152 -1.59 9.49 5.53
N TYR A 153 -1.42 9.57 6.85
CA TYR A 153 -0.86 8.51 7.67
C TYR A 153 -1.95 7.86 8.53
N PHE A 154 -1.85 6.55 8.66
CA PHE A 154 -2.79 5.73 9.41
C PHE A 154 -2.06 4.88 10.42
N GLY A 155 -2.67 4.65 11.58
CA GLY A 155 -2.10 3.86 12.65
C GLY A 155 -3.07 2.84 13.25
N VAL A 156 -2.51 1.75 13.76
CA VAL A 156 -3.20 0.82 14.65
C VAL A 156 -2.53 0.90 16.02
N PHE A 157 -3.35 1.09 17.03
CA PHE A 157 -2.94 1.22 18.44
C PHE A 157 -3.33 -0.04 19.22
N ASN A 158 -2.49 -0.41 20.15
CA ASN A 158 -2.80 -1.47 21.11
C ASN A 158 -3.70 -0.94 22.24
N PRO A 159 -4.17 -1.80 23.17
CA PRO A 159 -5.02 -1.38 24.30
C PRO A 159 -4.40 -0.31 25.20
N GLU A 160 -3.07 -0.27 25.28
CA GLU A 160 -2.29 0.71 26.04
C GLU A 160 -2.09 2.03 25.27
N ASN A 161 -2.80 2.23 24.13
CA ASN A 161 -2.72 3.37 23.25
C ASN A 161 -1.31 3.63 22.66
N LYS A 162 -0.49 2.59 22.50
CA LYS A 162 0.79 2.63 21.80
C LYS A 162 0.59 2.29 20.33
N LEU A 163 1.22 3.03 19.42
CA LEU A 163 1.19 2.75 17.98
C LEU A 163 1.99 1.48 17.68
N VAL A 164 1.35 0.47 17.08
CA VAL A 164 1.96 -0.84 16.78
C VAL A 164 1.94 -1.23 15.30
N ALA A 165 1.23 -0.49 14.47
CA ALA A 165 1.33 -0.59 13.02
C ALA A 165 1.00 0.75 12.39
N TYR A 166 1.64 1.09 11.27
CA TYR A 166 1.35 2.32 10.56
C TYR A 166 1.50 2.16 9.04
N ALA A 167 0.83 3.05 8.32
CA ALA A 167 0.97 3.21 6.88
C ALA A 167 1.00 4.69 6.51
N GLY A 168 1.86 5.05 5.55
CA GLY A 168 1.80 6.30 4.82
C GLY A 168 1.30 6.02 3.42
N CYS A 169 0.28 6.72 2.98
CA CYS A 169 -0.39 6.49 1.71
C CYS A 169 -0.31 7.72 0.81
N PHE A 170 0.19 7.52 -0.42
CA PHE A 170 0.08 8.54 -1.47
C PHE A 170 -1.34 8.51 -2.04
N LEU A 171 -2.03 9.65 -2.04
CA LEU A 171 -3.36 9.82 -2.57
C LEU A 171 -3.30 10.81 -3.73
N ALA A 172 -3.72 10.37 -4.93
CA ALA A 172 -3.81 11.23 -6.11
C ALA A 172 -4.89 10.75 -7.08
N GLY A 173 -5.85 11.60 -7.35
CA GLY A 173 -6.95 11.35 -8.27
C GLY A 173 -7.71 10.07 -7.95
N GLN A 174 -7.61 9.07 -8.82
CA GLN A 174 -8.30 7.78 -8.68
C GLN A 174 -7.53 6.74 -7.87
N VAL A 175 -6.43 7.12 -7.21
CA VAL A 175 -5.48 6.18 -6.61
C VAL A 175 -5.18 6.50 -5.16
N ILE A 176 -5.15 5.47 -4.31
CA ILE A 176 -4.44 5.46 -3.05
C ILE A 176 -3.37 4.36 -3.09
N GLU A 177 -2.12 4.69 -2.79
CA GLU A 177 -0.99 3.75 -2.82
C GLU A 177 -0.30 3.70 -1.46
N MET A 178 -0.10 2.48 -0.93
CA MET A 178 0.67 2.28 0.30
C MET A 178 2.16 2.39 0.01
N SER A 179 2.75 3.54 0.34
CA SER A 179 4.18 3.80 0.17
C SER A 179 5.01 3.28 1.35
N HIS A 180 4.49 3.41 2.56
CA HIS A 180 5.07 2.90 3.80
C HIS A 180 4.03 2.05 4.51
N PHE A 181 4.45 0.86 4.98
CA PHE A 181 3.50 -0.09 5.55
C PHE A 181 4.22 -1.08 6.47
N TYR A 182 4.07 -0.90 7.78
CA TYR A 182 4.81 -1.66 8.77
C TYR A 182 3.94 -1.99 9.99
N GLY A 183 4.12 -3.22 10.49
CA GLY A 183 3.58 -3.65 11.79
C GLY A 183 4.70 -4.14 12.69
N HIS A 184 4.59 -3.88 13.99
CA HIS A 184 5.50 -4.36 15.01
C HIS A 184 5.48 -5.90 15.06
N ALA A 185 6.66 -6.54 15.10
CA ALA A 185 6.79 -7.99 14.95
C ALA A 185 5.95 -8.77 15.97
N GLU A 186 5.97 -8.37 17.24
CA GLU A 186 5.24 -9.05 18.33
C GLU A 186 3.72 -8.99 18.18
N HIS A 187 3.20 -7.91 17.56
CA HIS A 187 1.78 -7.69 17.38
C HIS A 187 1.20 -8.30 16.10
N GLN A 188 2.04 -8.73 15.15
CA GLN A 188 1.56 -9.27 13.85
C GLN A 188 0.62 -10.48 14.04
N LYS A 189 0.91 -11.37 14.99
CA LYS A 189 0.07 -12.53 15.32
C LYS A 189 -1.36 -12.15 15.76
N ASN A 190 -1.56 -10.92 16.21
CA ASN A 190 -2.84 -10.39 16.65
C ASN A 190 -3.67 -9.75 15.52
N GLY A 191 -3.18 -9.75 14.29
CA GLY A 191 -3.94 -9.27 13.15
C GLY A 191 -3.91 -7.74 12.94
N VAL A 192 -2.91 -7.03 13.49
CA VAL A 192 -2.79 -5.56 13.39
C VAL A 192 -2.61 -5.08 11.95
N VAL A 193 -1.84 -5.84 11.15
CA VAL A 193 -1.64 -5.52 9.72
C VAL A 193 -2.91 -5.74 8.88
N PRO A 194 -3.63 -6.86 9.01
CA PRO A 194 -5.00 -7.01 8.49
C PRO A 194 -5.94 -5.89 8.88
N LEU A 195 -5.99 -5.50 10.14
CA LEU A 195 -6.82 -4.39 10.60
C LEU A 195 -6.43 -3.07 9.92
N LEU A 196 -5.14 -2.76 9.84
CA LEU A 196 -4.65 -1.55 9.17
C LEU A 196 -5.10 -1.48 7.71
N ILE A 197 -4.90 -2.55 6.91
CA ILE A 197 -5.28 -2.59 5.49
C ILE A 197 -6.79 -2.39 5.32
N THR A 198 -7.59 -3.14 6.06
CA THR A 198 -9.05 -3.10 5.88
C THR A 198 -9.65 -1.77 6.36
N SER A 199 -9.07 -1.16 7.40
CA SER A 199 -9.50 0.15 7.89
C SER A 199 -9.08 1.28 6.94
N ILE A 200 -7.91 1.20 6.29
CA ILE A 200 -7.53 2.14 5.21
C ILE A 200 -8.53 2.04 4.06
N ALA A 201 -8.90 0.82 3.64
CA ALA A 201 -9.89 0.63 2.58
C ALA A 201 -11.25 1.24 2.97
N ASN A 202 -11.71 1.00 4.22
CA ASN A 202 -12.95 1.61 4.74
C ASN A 202 -12.90 3.14 4.72
N HIS A 203 -11.84 3.70 5.32
CA HIS A 203 -11.63 5.15 5.35
C HIS A 203 -11.63 5.75 3.94
N THR A 204 -10.98 5.07 3.00
CA THR A 204 -10.90 5.53 1.59
C THR A 204 -12.27 5.50 0.92
N ILE A 205 -13.04 4.42 1.09
CA ILE A 205 -14.39 4.28 0.53
C ILE A 205 -15.32 5.38 1.06
N GLU A 206 -15.25 5.67 2.37
CA GLU A 206 -16.13 6.65 3.01
C GLU A 206 -15.76 8.10 2.68
N ASN A 207 -14.47 8.43 2.58
CA ASN A 207 -14.02 9.82 2.51
C ASN A 207 -13.49 10.25 1.14
N HIS A 208 -13.22 9.30 0.21
CA HIS A 208 -12.61 9.56 -1.08
C HIS A 208 -13.31 8.78 -2.21
N PRO A 209 -14.58 9.11 -2.54
CA PRO A 209 -15.38 8.34 -3.50
C PRO A 209 -14.81 8.36 -4.93
N GLN A 210 -13.91 9.29 -5.25
CA GLN A 210 -13.21 9.34 -6.54
C GLN A 210 -12.14 8.26 -6.68
N ILE A 211 -11.66 7.65 -5.56
CA ILE A 211 -10.63 6.62 -5.61
C ILE A 211 -11.23 5.29 -6.06
N LYS A 212 -10.67 4.76 -7.14
CA LYS A 212 -11.05 3.47 -7.73
C LYS A 212 -10.09 2.35 -7.35
N ALA A 213 -8.83 2.70 -7.12
CA ALA A 213 -7.75 1.74 -6.98
C ALA A 213 -6.95 1.97 -5.69
N PHE A 214 -6.93 0.93 -4.84
CA PHE A 214 -6.02 0.81 -3.73
C PHE A 214 -4.83 -0.04 -4.17
N ILE A 215 -3.62 0.50 -4.12
CA ILE A 215 -2.43 -0.10 -4.70
C ILE A 215 -1.46 -0.55 -3.61
N TYR A 216 -0.93 -1.76 -3.76
CA TYR A 216 0.11 -2.32 -2.91
C TYR A 216 1.25 -2.92 -3.76
N GLY A 217 2.11 -2.05 -4.32
CA GLY A 217 3.30 -2.42 -5.09
C GLY A 217 3.07 -3.45 -6.21
N GLY A 218 4.13 -4.10 -6.70
CA GLY A 218 4.08 -5.06 -7.81
C GLY A 218 4.03 -6.54 -7.40
N TYR A 219 3.70 -7.41 -8.36
CA TYR A 219 3.80 -8.87 -8.25
C TYR A 219 5.13 -9.42 -8.77
N ILE A 220 5.77 -8.71 -9.72
CA ILE A 220 7.05 -9.14 -10.28
C ILE A 220 8.13 -8.95 -9.22
N GLY A 221 8.83 -10.02 -8.89
CA GLY A 221 9.86 -10.04 -7.84
C GLY A 221 9.32 -10.22 -6.42
N ALA A 222 7.99 -10.22 -6.22
CA ALA A 222 7.41 -10.51 -4.91
C ALA A 222 7.56 -11.99 -4.54
N SER A 223 7.87 -12.26 -3.27
CA SER A 223 7.95 -13.62 -2.73
C SER A 223 6.58 -14.33 -2.82
N PRO A 224 6.54 -15.67 -2.83
CA PRO A 224 5.27 -16.42 -2.80
C PRO A 224 4.38 -16.01 -1.61
N THR A 225 4.97 -15.81 -0.44
CA THR A 225 4.27 -15.37 0.77
C THR A 225 3.63 -14.00 0.59
N LEU A 226 4.36 -13.03 -0.01
CA LEU A 226 3.82 -11.71 -0.28
C LEU A 226 2.70 -11.74 -1.33
N LYS A 227 2.85 -12.54 -2.40
CA LYS A 227 1.80 -12.73 -3.39
C LYS A 227 0.53 -13.32 -2.77
N ARG A 228 0.70 -14.30 -1.87
CA ARG A 228 -0.41 -14.90 -1.10
C ARG A 228 -1.08 -13.88 -0.19
N PHE A 229 -0.28 -13.08 0.51
CA PHE A 229 -0.78 -12.01 1.37
C PHE A 229 -1.58 -10.96 0.57
N LYS A 230 -1.08 -10.53 -0.59
CA LYS A 230 -1.80 -9.61 -1.48
C LYS A 230 -3.15 -10.15 -1.90
N LYS A 231 -3.19 -11.40 -2.39
CA LYS A 231 -4.44 -12.06 -2.79
C LYS A 231 -5.46 -12.11 -1.65
N LYS A 232 -5.01 -12.38 -0.42
CA LYS A 232 -5.88 -12.43 0.77
C LYS A 232 -6.70 -11.15 0.95
N PHE A 233 -6.16 -9.98 0.59
CA PHE A 233 -6.81 -8.67 0.70
C PHE A 233 -7.26 -8.13 -0.66
N ASN A 234 -7.48 -9.02 -1.63
CA ASN A 234 -7.98 -8.70 -2.98
C ASN A 234 -7.07 -7.77 -3.79
N PHE A 235 -5.77 -7.66 -3.45
CA PHE A 235 -4.80 -7.00 -4.33
C PHE A 235 -4.42 -7.95 -5.45
N MET A 236 -5.07 -7.85 -6.60
CA MET A 236 -4.83 -8.71 -7.77
C MET A 236 -3.88 -8.02 -8.75
N PRO A 237 -3.16 -8.78 -9.60
CA PRO A 237 -2.24 -8.19 -10.57
C PRO A 237 -2.98 -7.56 -11.75
N TYR A 238 -2.67 -6.29 -12.07
CA TYR A 238 -3.22 -5.54 -13.19
C TYR A 238 -2.13 -4.94 -14.07
N GLN A 239 -2.48 -4.70 -15.34
CA GLN A 239 -1.73 -3.80 -16.23
C GLN A 239 -2.33 -2.40 -16.10
N ILE A 240 -1.50 -1.41 -15.76
CA ILE A 240 -1.99 -0.04 -15.55
C ILE A 240 -1.53 0.87 -16.68
N LYS A 241 -2.49 1.58 -17.28
CA LYS A 241 -2.25 2.75 -18.12
C LYS A 241 -2.42 3.98 -17.23
N TRP A 242 -1.31 4.63 -16.92
CA TRP A 242 -1.29 5.85 -16.13
C TRP A 242 -1.55 7.07 -17.00
N SER A 243 -2.33 8.04 -16.48
CA SER A 243 -2.41 9.41 -17.00
C SER A 243 -2.21 10.39 -15.85
N LEU A 244 -1.73 11.60 -16.17
CA LEU A 244 -1.68 12.70 -15.20
C LEU A 244 -3.04 13.36 -15.05
N ASN A 245 -3.78 13.47 -16.16
CA ASN A 245 -5.12 14.05 -16.25
C ASN A 245 -6.07 13.07 -16.92
#